data_b81b3c702e3039f7cedcc8b3476de493
#
_entry.id   b81b3c702e3039f7cedcc8b3476de493
#
_cell.length_a   1.000
_cell.length_b   1.000
_cell.length_c   1.000
_cell.angle_alpha   90.00
_cell.angle_beta   90.00
_cell.angle_gamma   90.00
#
_symmetry.space_group_name_H-M   'P 1'
#
loop_
_entity.id
_entity.type
_entity.pdbx_description
1 polymer ?
#
loop_
_entity_poly.entity_id
_entity_poly.type
_entity_poly.pdbx_seq_one_letter_code
_entity_poly.pdbx_strand_id
1 'polypeptide(L)' 'MAQYVVIKKKNKVLSLEAVKCNLKRARLIASHPFDKYAKYLICEVVEEFSPLNYEDRESV' A
#
# COMPACT_ATOMS: atom_id res chain seq x y z
N MET A 1 -14.92 -3.56 -5.03
CA MET A 1 -13.81 -4.52 -4.99
C MET A 1 -12.72 -4.02 -4.06
N ALA A 2 -12.12 -4.95 -3.33
CA ALA A 2 -11.01 -4.59 -2.44
C ALA A 2 -9.77 -4.24 -3.25
N GLN A 3 -9.07 -3.24 -2.79
CA GLN A 3 -7.80 -2.82 -3.37
C GLN A 3 -6.69 -3.03 -2.35
N TYR A 4 -5.52 -3.38 -2.82
CA TYR A 4 -4.38 -3.68 -1.97
C TYR A 4 -3.16 -2.92 -2.40
N VAL A 5 -2.26 -2.71 -1.46
CA VAL A 5 -0.95 -2.14 -1.73
C VAL A 5 0.10 -3.11 -1.19
N VAL A 6 1.26 -3.11 -1.82
CA VAL A 6 2.39 -3.90 -1.36
C VAL A 6 3.47 -2.95 -0.86
N ILE A 7 3.89 -3.17 0.38
CA ILE A 7 4.88 -2.34 1.04
C ILE A 7 6.11 -3.20 1.32
N LYS A 8 7.26 -2.72 0.90
CA LYS A 8 8.54 -3.35 1.18
C LYS A 8 9.09 -2.81 2.50
N LYS A 9 9.49 -3.71 3.39
CA LYS A 9 10.10 -3.35 4.66
C LYS A 9 11.53 -3.89 4.72
N LYS A 10 12.49 -3.00 4.87
CA LYS A 10 13.88 -3.38 5.00
C LYS A 10 14.56 -2.43 5.98
N ASN A 11 15.24 -2.98 6.98
CA ASN A 11 15.96 -2.19 8.00
C ASN A 11 15.08 -1.12 8.64
N LYS A 12 13.84 -1.48 8.95
CA LYS A 12 12.83 -0.59 9.55
C LYS A 12 12.38 0.54 8.62
N VAL A 13 12.76 0.48 7.36
CA VAL A 13 12.32 1.44 6.35
C VAL A 13 11.20 0.83 5.53
N LEU A 14 10.12 1.55 5.37
CA LEU A 14 8.98 1.13 4.56
C LEU A 14 8.98 1.89 3.24
N SER A 15 8.78 1.17 2.14
CA SER A 15 8.67 1.78 0.84
C SER A 15 7.55 1.11 0.05
N LEU A 16 6.90 1.88 -0.80
CA LEU A 16 5.78 1.42 -1.59
C LEU A 16 6.29 0.67 -2.82
N GLU A 17 5.85 -0.58 -2.99
CA GLU A 17 6.23 -1.39 -4.14
C GLU A 17 5.13 -1.44 -5.20
N ALA A 18 3.88 -1.50 -4.79
CA ALA A 18 2.77 -1.53 -5.72
C ALA A 18 1.53 -0.90 -5.11
N VAL A 19 0.76 -0.21 -5.95
CA VAL A 19 -0.43 0.51 -5.51
C VAL A 19 -1.67 -0.04 -6.20
N LYS A 20 -2.78 -0.04 -5.45
CA LYS A 20 -4.12 -0.31 -5.97
C LYS A 20 -4.22 -1.53 -6.88
N CYS A 21 -3.76 -2.66 -6.38
CA CYS A 21 -3.88 -3.92 -7.10
C CYS A 21 -4.84 -4.86 -6.38
N ASN A 22 -5.27 -5.92 -7.09
CA ASN A 22 -6.06 -6.95 -6.44
C ASN A 22 -5.16 -7.88 -5.62
N LEU A 23 -5.78 -8.72 -4.78
CA LEU A 23 -5.02 -9.60 -3.89
C LEU A 23 -4.12 -10.58 -4.64
N LYS A 24 -4.59 -11.10 -5.76
CA LYS A 24 -3.81 -12.04 -6.56
C LYS A 24 -2.53 -11.40 -7.06
N ARG A 25 -2.63 -10.16 -7.56
CA ARG A 25 -1.47 -9.42 -8.02
C ARG A 25 -0.52 -9.07 -6.88
N ALA A 26 -1.07 -8.68 -5.75
CA ALA A 26 -0.27 -8.36 -4.57
C ALA A 26 0.54 -9.57 -4.12
N ARG A 27 -0.08 -10.76 -4.08
CA ARG A 27 0.61 -11.99 -3.73
C ARG A 27 1.69 -12.34 -4.74
N LEU A 28 1.42 -12.12 -6.02
CA LEU A 28 2.40 -12.39 -7.08
C LEU A 28 3.63 -11.49 -6.90
N ILE A 29 3.42 -10.22 -6.64
CA ILE A 29 4.52 -9.28 -6.42
C ILE A 29 5.33 -9.66 -5.18
N ALA A 30 4.65 -10.01 -4.10
CA ALA A 30 5.31 -10.37 -2.85
C ALA A 30 6.06 -11.71 -2.94
N SER A 31 5.56 -12.65 -3.76
CA SER A 31 6.20 -13.96 -3.88
C SER A 31 7.38 -13.98 -4.86
N HIS A 32 7.51 -12.92 -5.68
CA HIS A 32 8.66 -12.76 -6.60
C HIS A 32 9.33 -11.44 -6.31
N PRO A 33 9.87 -11.25 -5.09
CA PRO A 33 10.42 -9.96 -4.70
C PRO A 33 11.72 -9.65 -5.42
N PHE A 34 11.90 -8.39 -5.73
CA PHE A 34 13.15 -7.91 -6.28
C PHE A 34 14.29 -8.04 -5.26
N ASP A 35 13.98 -7.81 -3.99
CA ASP A 35 14.92 -7.91 -2.89
C ASP A 35 14.47 -9.03 -1.94
N LYS A 36 15.13 -10.17 -2.01
CA LYS A 36 14.76 -11.33 -1.19
C LYS A 36 15.14 -11.19 0.29
N TYR A 37 15.87 -10.16 0.64
CA TYR A 37 16.22 -9.90 2.05
C TYR A 37 15.22 -8.96 2.71
N ALA A 38 14.32 -8.39 1.96
CA ALA A 38 13.27 -7.53 2.49
C ALA A 38 12.03 -8.34 2.81
N LYS A 39 11.18 -7.80 3.67
CA LYS A 39 9.84 -8.35 3.91
C LYS A 39 8.83 -7.54 3.11
N TYR A 40 7.76 -8.17 2.69
CA TYR A 40 6.73 -7.52 1.91
C TYR A 40 5.41 -7.64 2.64
N LEU A 41 4.73 -6.53 2.80
CA LEU A 41 3.45 -6.45 3.49
C LEU A 41 2.36 -6.20 2.45
N ILE A 42 1.32 -7.02 2.50
CA ILE A 42 0.15 -6.82 1.66
C ILE A 42 -0.91 -6.17 2.55
N CYS A 43 -1.28 -4.94 2.21
CA CYS A 43 -2.20 -4.16 3.02
C CYS A 43 -3.45 -3.83 2.21
N GLU A 44 -4.61 -4.04 2.81
CA GLU A 44 -5.87 -3.67 2.18
C GLU A 44 -6.09 -2.17 2.34
N VAL A 45 -6.51 -1.52 1.26
CA VAL A 45 -6.89 -0.12 1.30
C VAL A 45 -8.30 -0.04 1.84
N VAL A 46 -8.44 0.44 3.06
CA VAL A 46 -9.73 0.52 3.74
C VAL A 46 -10.44 1.83 3.38
N GLU A 47 -9.68 2.91 3.30
CA GLU A 47 -10.27 4.22 3.08
C GLU A 47 -9.25 5.16 2.47
N GLU A 48 -9.70 6.05 1.60
CA GLU A 48 -8.89 7.13 1.06
C GLU A 48 -9.45 8.46 1.53
N PHE A 49 -8.58 9.34 1.94
CA PHE A 49 -8.96 10.69 2.29
C PHE A 49 -8.37 11.68 1.32
N SER A 50 -9.14 12.71 1.01
CA SER A 50 -8.66 13.86 0.29
C SER A 50 -8.49 15.01 1.31
N PRO A 51 -7.27 15.32 1.72
CA PRO A 51 -7.05 16.35 2.75
C PRO A 51 -7.67 17.70 2.39
N LEU A 52 -7.64 18.06 1.13
CA LEU A 52 -8.21 19.32 0.70
C LEU A 52 -9.71 19.39 0.94
N ASN A 53 -10.43 18.32 0.62
CA ASN A 53 -11.87 18.26 0.84
C ASN A 53 -12.20 18.26 2.32
N TYR A 54 -11.39 17.58 3.10
CA TYR A 54 -11.60 17.51 4.54
C TYR A 54 -11.37 18.86 5.20
N GLU A 55 -10.31 19.54 4.81
CA GLU A 55 -9.99 20.87 5.34
C GLU A 55 -11.06 21.89 4.98
N ASP A 56 -11.62 21.80 3.79
CA ASP A 56 -12.70 22.68 3.38
C ASP A 56 -13.91 22.56 4.32
N ARG A 57 -14.21 21.36 4.76
CA ARG A 57 -15.29 21.15 5.72
C ARG A 57 -14.96 21.72 7.08
N GLU A 58 -13.73 21.58 7.50
CA GLU A 58 -13.25 22.05 8.79
C GLU A 58 -13.24 23.58 8.84
N SER A 59 -12.95 24.22 7.74
CA SER A 59 -12.83 25.67 7.69
C SER A 59 -14.20 26.37 7.68
N VAL A 60 -15.27 25.64 7.57
CA VAL A 60 -16.63 26.21 7.62
C VAL A 60 -17.18 26.42 9.07
#